data_5ad7b29cd09fa5af795389b3694edc38
#
_entry.id   5ad7b29cd09fa5af795389b3694edc38
#
_cell.length_a   1.000
_cell.length_b   1.000
_cell.length_c   1.000
_cell.angle_alpha   90.00
_cell.angle_beta   90.00
_cell.angle_gamma   90.00
#
_symmetry.space_group_name_H-M   'P 1'
#
loop_
_entity.id
_entity.type
_entity.pdbx_description
1 polymer ?
#
loop_
_entity_poly.entity_id
_entity_poly.type
_entity_poly.pdbx_seq_one_letter_code
_entity_poly.pdbx_strand_id
1 'polypeptide(L)'
;MISRDQKTRATTKVRNACLETDFYAVEGENGRSQDVERLLSDHIESPGAAGIERILKGEFPPKPEDRGAIAIFVAFQCLRGNVTRTGYTQVVDALSKFTLANTTSKVIRDVVLKQEGREPTAEEIQRQKAFLVDTDKYNIVPHQNDSIRAMLNMAPGLANIIANRKWFLVDHAEPCLVTSDEPVVRWSDPQKLDSFSHGWGTADELRMPLTPRYCLVMTWEASTREQVVHLGSKLGPQMARGTNFLIAAHAFRWIFQHPDTDPLNGVILPPRPEPMVIDGPKGRIIPDDW
;
A
#
# COMPACT_ATOMS: atom_id res chain seq x y z
N MET A 1 13.19 -7.05 15.78
CA MET A 1 11.83 -6.50 15.65
C MET A 1 11.62 -5.45 16.71
N ILE A 2 11.17 -4.30 16.32
CA ILE A 2 10.89 -3.15 17.18
C ILE A 2 9.47 -2.68 16.87
N SER A 3 8.66 -2.40 17.89
CA SER A 3 7.36 -1.77 17.65
C SER A 3 7.56 -0.33 17.14
N ARG A 4 6.60 0.16 16.32
CA ARG A 4 6.69 1.51 15.75
C ARG A 4 6.80 2.61 16.81
N ASP A 5 6.19 2.43 17.97
CA ASP A 5 6.31 3.35 19.11
C ASP A 5 7.61 3.17 19.92
N GLN A 6 8.49 2.28 19.46
CA GLN A 6 9.79 1.93 20.04
C GLN A 6 9.75 1.38 21.48
N LYS A 7 8.56 1.07 22.01
CA LYS A 7 8.41 0.57 23.38
C LYS A 7 8.70 -0.92 23.52
N THR A 8 8.52 -1.70 22.46
CA THR A 8 8.72 -3.14 22.47
C THR A 8 9.86 -3.52 21.54
N ARG A 9 10.84 -4.28 22.07
CA ARG A 9 11.92 -4.90 21.28
C ARG A 9 11.92 -6.41 21.55
N ALA A 10 11.96 -7.20 20.47
CA ALA A 10 12.02 -8.66 20.57
C ALA A 10 12.80 -9.26 19.40
N THR A 11 13.47 -10.37 19.65
CA THR A 11 14.06 -11.18 18.58
C THR A 11 13.00 -12.11 18.00
N THR A 12 12.88 -12.16 16.69
CA THR A 12 11.95 -13.05 15.99
C THR A 12 12.65 -13.73 14.81
N LYS A 13 12.15 -14.91 14.43
CA LYS A 13 12.61 -15.55 13.19
C LYS A 13 11.95 -14.83 12.00
N VAL A 14 12.70 -14.68 10.91
CA VAL A 14 12.20 -14.00 9.68
C VAL A 14 10.87 -14.59 9.21
N ARG A 15 10.72 -15.92 9.24
CA ARG A 15 9.47 -16.62 8.87
C ARG A 15 8.24 -16.25 9.71
N ASN A 16 8.44 -15.67 10.89
CA ASN A 16 7.37 -15.27 11.80
C ASN A 16 7.15 -13.74 11.77
N ALA A 17 7.94 -13.03 10.96
CA ALA A 17 7.78 -11.60 10.81
C ALA A 17 6.64 -11.30 9.83
N CYS A 18 5.80 -10.34 10.14
CA CYS A 18 4.70 -9.89 9.29
C CYS A 18 3.67 -10.98 8.93
N LEU A 19 3.52 -12.02 9.76
CA LEU A 19 2.44 -12.99 9.58
C LEU A 19 1.10 -12.33 9.93
N GLU A 20 0.22 -12.26 8.97
CA GLU A 20 -1.19 -11.94 9.15
C GLU A 20 -2.00 -13.13 8.62
N THR A 21 -2.67 -13.83 9.55
CA THR A 21 -3.44 -15.02 9.21
C THR A 21 -4.63 -14.64 8.33
N ASP A 22 -4.90 -15.44 7.30
CA ASP A 22 -6.04 -15.26 6.39
C ASP A 22 -6.12 -13.92 5.65
N PHE A 23 -4.98 -13.24 5.49
CA PHE A 23 -4.92 -11.93 4.83
C PHE A 23 -5.49 -11.95 3.41
N TYR A 24 -5.24 -13.01 2.66
CA TYR A 24 -5.72 -13.22 1.29
C TYR A 24 -6.81 -14.29 1.18
N ALA A 25 -7.37 -14.74 2.31
CA ALA A 25 -8.45 -15.68 2.27
C ALA A 25 -9.70 -15.04 1.65
N VAL A 26 -10.20 -15.62 0.57
CA VAL A 26 -11.41 -15.19 -0.13
C VAL A 26 -12.59 -16.01 0.36
N GLU A 27 -13.67 -15.35 0.73
CA GLU A 27 -14.93 -16.03 1.03
C GLU A 27 -15.64 -16.40 -0.28
N GLY A 28 -15.83 -17.71 -0.50
CA GLY A 28 -16.56 -18.28 -1.62
C GLY A 28 -17.75 -19.11 -1.15
N GLU A 29 -18.54 -19.63 -2.09
CA GLU A 29 -19.73 -20.46 -1.81
C GLU A 29 -19.42 -21.72 -0.95
N ASN A 30 -18.19 -22.22 -1.04
CA ASN A 30 -17.72 -23.41 -0.30
C ASN A 30 -16.89 -23.06 0.95
N GLY A 31 -16.96 -21.83 1.46
CA GLY A 31 -16.18 -21.34 2.58
C GLY A 31 -14.92 -20.57 2.17
N ARG A 32 -14.00 -20.40 3.11
CA ARG A 32 -12.74 -19.68 2.87
C ARG A 32 -11.79 -20.48 2.00
N SER A 33 -11.30 -19.86 0.91
CA SER A 33 -10.29 -20.42 0.03
C SER A 33 -8.95 -19.67 0.18
N GLN A 34 -7.85 -20.43 0.19
CA GLN A 34 -6.48 -19.94 0.13
C GLN A 34 -5.92 -19.91 -1.30
N ASP A 35 -6.75 -20.08 -2.32
CA ASP A 35 -6.29 -20.15 -3.71
C ASP A 35 -5.63 -18.84 -4.16
N VAL A 36 -6.14 -17.68 -3.68
CA VAL A 36 -5.51 -16.40 -3.96
C VAL A 36 -4.14 -16.31 -3.32
N GLU A 37 -3.96 -16.79 -2.09
CA GLU A 37 -2.66 -16.80 -1.41
C GLU A 37 -1.64 -17.66 -2.16
N ARG A 38 -2.04 -18.85 -2.62
CA ARG A 38 -1.19 -19.72 -3.45
C ARG A 38 -0.84 -19.04 -4.78
N LEU A 39 -1.82 -18.45 -5.46
CA LEU A 39 -1.60 -17.75 -6.73
C LEU A 39 -0.62 -16.59 -6.55
N LEU A 40 -0.75 -15.80 -5.49
CA LEU A 40 0.17 -14.72 -5.19
C LEU A 40 1.58 -15.24 -4.87
N SER A 41 1.69 -16.30 -4.07
CA SER A 41 2.96 -16.94 -3.75
C SER A 41 3.67 -17.45 -5.02
N ASP A 42 2.96 -18.20 -5.88
CA ASP A 42 3.56 -18.89 -7.01
C ASP A 42 3.87 -17.94 -8.18
N HIS A 43 3.02 -16.94 -8.42
CA HIS A 43 3.14 -16.08 -9.60
C HIS A 43 3.74 -14.70 -9.32
N ILE A 44 3.85 -14.28 -8.06
CA ILE A 44 4.32 -12.95 -7.69
C ILE A 44 5.49 -13.03 -6.70
N GLU A 45 5.28 -13.65 -5.55
CA GLU A 45 6.30 -13.63 -4.49
C GLU A 45 7.53 -14.46 -4.86
N SER A 46 7.34 -15.68 -5.34
CA SER A 46 8.45 -16.57 -5.72
C SER A 46 9.26 -16.05 -6.91
N PRO A 47 8.66 -15.60 -8.03
CA PRO A 47 9.41 -15.00 -9.12
C PRO A 47 10.10 -13.69 -8.72
N GLY A 48 9.44 -12.84 -7.93
CA GLY A 48 10.02 -11.60 -7.42
C GLY A 48 11.23 -11.85 -6.53
N ALA A 49 11.12 -12.80 -5.59
CA ALA A 49 12.22 -13.19 -4.71
C ALA A 49 13.41 -13.77 -5.51
N ALA A 50 13.15 -14.62 -6.50
CA ALA A 50 14.18 -15.17 -7.36
C ALA A 50 14.89 -14.08 -8.19
N GLY A 51 14.16 -13.09 -8.69
CA GLY A 51 14.73 -11.92 -9.37
C GLY A 51 15.61 -11.08 -8.43
N ILE A 52 15.14 -10.82 -7.21
CA ILE A 52 15.90 -10.12 -6.17
C ILE A 52 17.20 -10.90 -5.83
N GLU A 53 17.12 -12.20 -5.68
CA GLU A 53 18.30 -13.01 -5.41
C GLU A 53 19.36 -12.89 -6.54
N ARG A 54 18.95 -12.86 -7.81
CA ARG A 54 19.87 -12.69 -8.95
C ARG A 54 20.56 -11.34 -8.93
N ILE A 55 19.82 -10.24 -8.70
CA ILE A 55 20.46 -8.91 -8.62
C ILE A 55 21.43 -8.80 -7.44
N LEU A 56 21.14 -9.45 -6.31
CA LEU A 56 22.04 -9.50 -5.16
C LEU A 56 23.29 -10.34 -5.42
N LYS A 57 23.22 -11.30 -6.37
CA LYS A 57 24.38 -12.09 -6.85
C LYS A 57 25.19 -11.39 -7.94
N GLY A 58 24.86 -10.16 -8.30
CA GLY A 58 25.60 -9.32 -9.22
C GLY A 58 25.00 -9.22 -10.63
N GLU A 59 23.81 -9.78 -10.88
CA GLU A 59 23.11 -9.63 -12.18
C GLU A 59 22.30 -8.31 -12.21
N PHE A 60 22.99 -7.19 -12.04
CA PHE A 60 22.37 -5.86 -12.08
C PHE A 60 22.95 -5.02 -13.22
N PRO A 61 22.15 -4.30 -14.02
CA PRO A 61 20.69 -4.20 -13.98
C PRO A 61 19.99 -5.52 -14.31
N PRO A 62 18.78 -5.75 -13.76
CA PRO A 62 18.05 -7.00 -13.99
C PRO A 62 17.65 -7.18 -15.45
N LYS A 63 17.61 -8.44 -15.92
CA LYS A 63 17.03 -8.79 -17.21
C LYS A 63 15.54 -8.41 -17.28
N PRO A 64 14.95 -8.24 -18.49
CA PRO A 64 13.55 -7.82 -18.62
C PRO A 64 12.56 -8.68 -17.83
N GLU A 65 12.75 -10.01 -17.81
CA GLU A 65 11.87 -10.95 -17.10
C GLU A 65 11.95 -10.73 -15.59
N ASP A 66 13.17 -10.60 -15.05
CA ASP A 66 13.41 -10.36 -13.63
C ASP A 66 12.91 -8.98 -13.21
N ARG A 67 13.10 -7.99 -14.09
CA ARG A 67 12.59 -6.65 -13.86
C ARG A 67 11.06 -6.64 -13.74
N GLY A 68 10.36 -7.34 -14.63
CA GLY A 68 8.92 -7.52 -14.57
C GLY A 68 8.47 -8.22 -13.29
N ALA A 69 9.14 -9.31 -12.91
CA ALA A 69 8.84 -10.06 -11.70
C ALA A 69 9.09 -9.24 -10.42
N ILE A 70 10.20 -8.51 -10.34
CA ILE A 70 10.48 -7.62 -9.21
C ILE A 70 9.48 -6.45 -9.19
N ALA A 71 9.16 -5.85 -10.34
CA ALA A 71 8.24 -4.72 -10.40
C ALA A 71 6.83 -5.08 -9.91
N ILE A 72 6.29 -6.24 -10.31
CA ILE A 72 4.99 -6.71 -9.81
C ILE A 72 5.05 -7.05 -8.33
N PHE A 73 6.12 -7.67 -7.85
CA PHE A 73 6.34 -7.92 -6.42
C PHE A 73 6.34 -6.62 -5.62
N VAL A 74 7.10 -5.59 -6.04
CA VAL A 74 7.14 -4.27 -5.39
C VAL A 74 5.78 -3.60 -5.42
N ALA A 75 5.03 -3.68 -6.54
CA ALA A 75 3.68 -3.13 -6.65
C ALA A 75 2.74 -3.76 -5.60
N PHE A 76 2.81 -5.08 -5.42
CA PHE A 76 2.04 -5.75 -4.37
C PHE A 76 2.46 -5.31 -2.96
N GLN A 77 3.76 -5.13 -2.70
CA GLN A 77 4.22 -4.60 -1.41
C GLN A 77 3.65 -3.19 -1.15
N CYS A 78 3.54 -2.33 -2.17
CA CYS A 78 2.92 -1.01 -2.05
C CYS A 78 1.42 -1.07 -1.76
N LEU A 79 0.70 -2.01 -2.39
CA LEU A 79 -0.77 -2.07 -2.35
C LEU A 79 -1.32 -2.86 -1.16
N ARG A 80 -0.56 -3.84 -0.64
CA ARG A 80 -1.01 -4.67 0.49
C ARG A 80 -0.92 -3.97 1.85
N GLY A 81 -0.17 -2.86 1.94
CA GLY A 81 0.04 -2.13 3.19
C GLY A 81 -1.26 -1.62 3.82
N ASN A 82 -1.28 -1.54 5.15
CA ASN A 82 -2.45 -1.08 5.89
C ASN A 82 -2.84 0.36 5.55
N VAL A 83 -1.85 1.22 5.27
CA VAL A 83 -2.11 2.61 4.85
C VAL A 83 -2.87 2.64 3.54
N THR A 84 -2.47 1.85 2.55
CA THR A 84 -3.16 1.77 1.25
C THR A 84 -4.57 1.19 1.39
N ARG A 85 -4.74 0.14 2.20
CA ARG A 85 -6.06 -0.47 2.44
C ARG A 85 -7.01 0.49 3.16
N THR A 86 -6.52 1.21 4.17
CA THR A 86 -7.32 2.23 4.86
C THR A 86 -7.73 3.34 3.91
N GLY A 87 -6.81 3.83 3.08
CA GLY A 87 -7.13 4.82 2.04
C GLY A 87 -8.18 4.32 1.05
N TYR A 88 -8.07 3.08 0.58
CA TYR A 88 -9.07 2.45 -0.28
C TYR A 88 -10.45 2.41 0.39
N THR A 89 -10.52 1.97 1.66
CA THR A 89 -11.78 1.92 2.42
C THR A 89 -12.42 3.31 2.53
N GLN A 90 -11.64 4.35 2.80
CA GLN A 90 -12.13 5.73 2.89
C GLN A 90 -12.67 6.23 1.54
N VAL A 91 -11.97 5.95 0.44
CA VAL A 91 -12.43 6.31 -0.92
C VAL A 91 -13.75 5.60 -1.23
N VAL A 92 -13.85 4.30 -0.94
CA VAL A 92 -15.10 3.54 -1.15
C VAL A 92 -16.22 4.09 -0.30
N ASP A 93 -15.98 4.38 0.98
CA ASP A 93 -16.98 4.98 1.88
C ASP A 93 -17.48 6.33 1.34
N ALA A 94 -16.56 7.24 1.00
CA ALA A 94 -16.90 8.57 0.50
C ALA A 94 -17.69 8.53 -0.82
N LEU A 95 -17.25 7.73 -1.80
CA LEU A 95 -17.93 7.59 -3.09
C LEU A 95 -19.31 6.93 -2.95
N SER A 96 -19.41 5.91 -2.11
CA SER A 96 -20.67 5.22 -1.85
C SER A 96 -21.67 6.14 -1.14
N LYS A 97 -21.24 6.86 -0.12
CA LYS A 97 -22.06 7.86 0.56
C LYS A 97 -22.55 8.95 -0.38
N PHE A 98 -21.65 9.47 -1.24
CA PHE A 98 -22.03 10.43 -2.28
C PHE A 98 -23.10 9.86 -3.23
N THR A 99 -22.92 8.64 -3.71
CA THR A 99 -23.87 7.96 -4.59
C THR A 99 -25.21 7.75 -3.91
N LEU A 100 -25.20 7.27 -2.68
CA LEU A 100 -26.41 6.99 -1.89
C LEU A 100 -27.19 8.27 -1.56
N ALA A 101 -26.50 9.35 -1.17
CA ALA A 101 -27.11 10.64 -0.90
C ALA A 101 -27.80 11.25 -2.13
N ASN A 102 -27.36 10.91 -3.34
CA ASN A 102 -27.92 11.34 -4.62
C ASN A 102 -28.91 10.32 -5.21
N THR A 103 -29.31 9.28 -4.47
CA THR A 103 -30.27 8.29 -4.95
C THR A 103 -31.67 8.92 -5.11
N THR A 104 -32.29 8.68 -6.27
CA THR A 104 -33.64 9.20 -6.57
C THR A 104 -34.74 8.33 -5.97
N SER A 105 -35.95 8.88 -5.81
CA SER A 105 -37.14 8.14 -5.37
C SER A 105 -37.46 6.94 -6.26
N LYS A 106 -37.19 7.07 -7.57
CA LYS A 106 -37.39 5.99 -8.53
C LYS A 106 -36.49 4.80 -8.22
N VAL A 107 -35.19 5.04 -7.99
CA VAL A 107 -34.23 3.96 -7.67
C VAL A 107 -34.61 3.27 -6.37
N ILE A 108 -35.03 4.01 -5.33
CA ILE A 108 -35.49 3.41 -4.07
C ILE A 108 -36.71 2.51 -4.33
N ARG A 109 -37.69 2.99 -5.10
CA ARG A 109 -38.87 2.20 -5.49
C ARG A 109 -38.47 0.91 -6.21
N ASP A 110 -37.63 1.01 -7.24
CA ASP A 110 -37.20 -0.13 -8.03
C ASP A 110 -36.46 -1.18 -7.17
N VAL A 111 -35.65 -0.75 -6.21
CA VAL A 111 -34.93 -1.63 -5.27
C VAL A 111 -35.92 -2.37 -4.35
N VAL A 112 -36.89 -1.66 -3.74
CA VAL A 112 -37.90 -2.28 -2.85
C VAL A 112 -38.77 -3.24 -3.64
N LEU A 113 -39.23 -2.86 -4.83
CA LEU A 113 -40.01 -3.73 -5.69
C LEU A 113 -39.26 -5.02 -6.05
N LYS A 114 -37.97 -4.91 -6.35
CA LYS A 114 -37.12 -6.06 -6.69
C LYS A 114 -36.85 -6.98 -5.49
N GLN A 115 -36.64 -6.39 -4.30
CA GLN A 115 -36.28 -7.15 -3.10
C GLN A 115 -37.49 -7.73 -2.36
N GLU A 116 -38.56 -6.95 -2.26
CA GLU A 116 -39.75 -7.30 -1.46
C GLU A 116 -40.96 -7.68 -2.29
N GLY A 117 -40.92 -7.49 -3.62
CA GLY A 117 -42.01 -7.81 -4.53
C GLY A 117 -43.23 -6.89 -4.36
N ARG A 118 -43.10 -5.76 -3.68
CA ARG A 118 -44.20 -4.79 -3.43
C ARG A 118 -43.77 -3.35 -3.72
N GLU A 119 -44.72 -2.50 -3.97
CA GLU A 119 -44.49 -1.05 -4.06
C GLU A 119 -44.29 -0.45 -2.65
N PRO A 120 -43.25 0.38 -2.45
CA PRO A 120 -43.07 1.11 -1.19
C PRO A 120 -44.07 2.27 -1.08
N THR A 121 -44.43 2.60 0.16
CA THR A 121 -45.24 3.80 0.43
C THR A 121 -44.40 5.07 0.26
N ALA A 122 -45.05 6.22 0.07
CA ALA A 122 -44.36 7.51 0.00
C ALA A 122 -43.56 7.81 1.30
N GLU A 123 -44.11 7.42 2.43
CA GLU A 123 -43.45 7.61 3.73
C GLU A 123 -42.18 6.73 3.87
N GLU A 124 -42.22 5.48 3.35
CA GLU A 124 -41.04 4.61 3.31
C GLU A 124 -39.91 5.19 2.43
N ILE A 125 -40.27 5.72 1.26
CA ILE A 125 -39.32 6.38 0.36
C ILE A 125 -38.68 7.58 1.05
N GLN A 126 -39.48 8.45 1.70
CA GLN A 126 -38.96 9.63 2.40
C GLN A 126 -38.06 9.26 3.58
N ARG A 127 -38.41 8.23 4.34
CA ARG A 127 -37.60 7.74 5.46
C ARG A 127 -36.25 7.19 4.99
N GLN A 128 -36.27 6.40 3.91
CA GLN A 128 -35.03 5.88 3.32
C GLN A 128 -34.14 7.01 2.79
N LYS A 129 -34.71 7.99 2.08
CA LYS A 129 -33.96 9.17 1.64
C LYS A 129 -33.32 9.93 2.79
N ALA A 130 -34.09 10.22 3.84
CA ALA A 130 -33.59 10.93 5.01
C ALA A 130 -32.40 10.18 5.64
N PHE A 131 -32.46 8.84 5.68
CA PHE A 131 -31.34 8.01 6.15
C PHE A 131 -30.13 8.09 5.24
N LEU A 132 -30.32 7.95 3.91
CA LEU A 132 -29.21 7.94 2.94
C LEU A 132 -28.48 9.29 2.86
N VAL A 133 -29.17 10.40 3.06
CA VAL A 133 -28.60 11.77 3.09
C VAL A 133 -27.79 12.03 4.36
N ASP A 134 -28.16 11.40 5.48
CA ASP A 134 -27.49 11.56 6.76
C ASP A 134 -26.25 10.64 6.86
N THR A 135 -25.24 11.00 6.05
CA THR A 135 -24.03 10.19 5.85
C THR A 135 -23.15 10.03 7.09
N ASP A 136 -23.38 10.83 8.13
CA ASP A 136 -22.67 10.71 9.40
C ASP A 136 -23.19 9.55 10.27
N LYS A 137 -24.37 9.01 9.95
CA LYS A 137 -24.99 7.91 10.70
C LYS A 137 -24.47 6.52 10.34
N TYR A 138 -23.71 6.36 9.27
CA TYR A 138 -23.23 5.07 8.83
C TYR A 138 -21.85 5.14 8.18
N ASN A 139 -21.12 4.02 8.20
CA ASN A 139 -19.89 3.84 7.47
C ASN A 139 -20.03 2.66 6.51
N ILE A 140 -19.45 2.80 5.32
CA ILE A 140 -19.43 1.75 4.30
C ILE A 140 -18.05 1.14 4.28
N VAL A 141 -17.97 -0.11 4.71
CA VAL A 141 -16.73 -0.87 4.71
C VAL A 141 -16.80 -1.89 3.56
N PRO A 142 -15.88 -1.82 2.58
CA PRO A 142 -15.84 -2.80 1.50
C PRO A 142 -15.56 -4.19 2.06
N HIS A 143 -16.16 -5.21 1.46
CA HIS A 143 -15.84 -6.59 1.80
C HIS A 143 -14.37 -6.90 1.48
N GLN A 144 -13.75 -7.81 2.22
CA GLN A 144 -12.34 -8.20 2.02
C GLN A 144 -12.06 -8.62 0.56
N ASN A 145 -12.97 -9.36 -0.07
CA ASN A 145 -12.85 -9.77 -1.46
C ASN A 145 -12.74 -8.58 -2.43
N ASP A 146 -13.43 -7.47 -2.15
CA ASP A 146 -13.40 -6.27 -2.99
C ASP A 146 -12.06 -5.55 -2.86
N SER A 147 -11.51 -5.50 -1.65
CA SER A 147 -10.17 -4.96 -1.40
C SER A 147 -9.09 -5.78 -2.12
N ILE A 148 -9.17 -7.11 -2.07
CA ILE A 148 -8.25 -8.02 -2.78
C ILE A 148 -8.39 -7.83 -4.30
N ARG A 149 -9.62 -7.78 -4.82
CA ARG A 149 -9.89 -7.55 -6.25
C ARG A 149 -9.34 -6.19 -6.72
N ALA A 150 -9.54 -5.13 -5.94
CA ALA A 150 -9.00 -3.82 -6.24
C ALA A 150 -7.47 -3.84 -6.31
N MET A 151 -6.80 -4.47 -5.34
CA MET A 151 -5.35 -4.65 -5.34
C MET A 151 -4.86 -5.42 -6.58
N LEU A 152 -5.50 -6.54 -6.93
CA LEU A 152 -5.17 -7.33 -8.12
C LEU A 152 -5.33 -6.52 -9.42
N ASN A 153 -6.35 -5.69 -9.52
CA ASN A 153 -6.60 -4.84 -10.68
C ASN A 153 -5.62 -3.67 -10.79
N MET A 154 -5.17 -3.12 -9.67
CA MET A 154 -4.24 -1.97 -9.64
C MET A 154 -2.78 -2.39 -9.82
N ALA A 155 -2.41 -3.58 -9.37
CA ALA A 155 -1.02 -4.02 -9.33
C ALA A 155 -0.31 -4.02 -10.70
N PRO A 156 -0.90 -4.49 -11.82
CA PRO A 156 -0.25 -4.45 -13.13
C PRO A 156 0.07 -3.03 -13.61
N GLY A 157 -0.84 -2.08 -13.40
CA GLY A 157 -0.60 -0.68 -13.74
C GLY A 157 0.53 -0.07 -12.95
N LEU A 158 0.56 -0.30 -11.64
CA LEU A 158 1.64 0.16 -10.77
C LEU A 158 2.97 -0.54 -11.09
N ALA A 159 2.95 -1.83 -11.39
CA ALA A 159 4.14 -2.58 -11.81
C ALA A 159 4.76 -2.00 -13.08
N ASN A 160 3.94 -1.63 -14.07
CA ASN A 160 4.41 -0.99 -15.28
C ASN A 160 5.09 0.37 -14.97
N ILE A 161 4.51 1.17 -14.10
CA ILE A 161 5.11 2.42 -13.63
C ILE A 161 6.48 2.15 -12.96
N ILE A 162 6.56 1.18 -12.07
CA ILE A 162 7.79 0.78 -11.36
C ILE A 162 8.84 0.28 -12.35
N ALA A 163 8.48 -0.59 -13.31
CA ALA A 163 9.38 -1.14 -14.30
C ALA A 163 9.99 -0.06 -15.22
N ASN A 164 9.28 1.04 -15.46
CA ASN A 164 9.74 2.14 -16.31
C ASN A 164 10.62 3.17 -15.57
N ARG A 165 10.76 3.10 -14.26
CA ARG A 165 11.71 3.92 -13.50
C ARG A 165 13.15 3.48 -13.77
N LYS A 166 14.11 4.33 -13.49
CA LYS A 166 15.54 3.95 -13.41
C LYS A 166 15.80 3.28 -12.07
N TRP A 167 16.55 2.19 -12.09
CA TRP A 167 16.84 1.41 -10.90
C TRP A 167 18.30 1.51 -10.50
N PHE A 168 18.54 1.63 -9.21
CA PHE A 168 19.86 1.62 -8.60
C PHE A 168 19.87 0.62 -7.45
N LEU A 169 20.89 -0.24 -7.40
CA LEU A 169 21.13 -1.10 -6.26
C LEU A 169 22.19 -0.44 -5.37
N VAL A 170 21.76 0.14 -4.26
CA VAL A 170 22.69 0.82 -3.34
C VAL A 170 23.24 -0.18 -2.35
N ASP A 171 24.57 -0.36 -2.38
CA ASP A 171 25.35 -1.19 -1.47
C ASP A 171 25.94 -0.29 -0.37
N HIS A 172 25.45 -0.44 0.84
CA HIS A 172 25.86 0.35 2.00
C HIS A 172 27.14 -0.16 2.66
N ALA A 173 27.82 -1.16 2.09
CA ALA A 173 29.00 -1.84 2.58
C ALA A 173 28.80 -2.66 3.87
N GLU A 174 27.97 -2.17 4.81
CA GLU A 174 27.73 -2.79 6.12
C GLU A 174 26.21 -2.91 6.39
N PRO A 175 25.79 -3.84 7.28
CA PRO A 175 24.41 -3.94 7.73
C PRO A 175 23.98 -2.70 8.51
N CYS A 176 23.24 -1.79 7.87
CA CYS A 176 22.79 -0.53 8.46
C CYS A 176 21.36 -0.13 8.07
N LEU A 177 20.68 -0.96 7.28
CA LEU A 177 19.31 -0.72 6.86
C LEU A 177 18.32 -1.42 7.77
N VAL A 178 17.16 -0.80 7.93
CA VAL A 178 15.95 -1.40 8.50
C VAL A 178 14.94 -1.69 7.40
N THR A 179 14.00 -2.60 7.69
CA THR A 179 12.78 -2.79 6.92
C THR A 179 11.57 -2.78 7.87
N SER A 180 10.35 -2.88 7.34
CA SER A 180 9.14 -2.87 8.16
C SER A 180 8.06 -3.77 7.56
N ASP A 181 6.91 -3.81 8.21
CA ASP A 181 5.67 -4.39 7.68
C ASP A 181 5.13 -3.63 6.45
N GLU A 182 5.64 -2.41 6.19
CA GLU A 182 5.46 -1.65 4.95
C GLU A 182 6.83 -1.34 4.32
N PRO A 183 7.44 -2.31 3.60
CA PRO A 183 8.85 -2.26 3.24
C PRO A 183 9.20 -1.30 2.10
N VAL A 184 8.22 -0.84 1.34
CA VAL A 184 8.42 0.14 0.26
C VAL A 184 8.04 1.53 0.74
N VAL A 185 8.92 2.49 0.54
CA VAL A 185 8.66 3.88 0.91
C VAL A 185 8.82 4.82 -0.27
N ARG A 186 8.12 5.92 -0.21
CA ARG A 186 8.17 7.02 -1.18
C ARG A 186 9.00 8.15 -0.64
N TRP A 187 9.75 8.77 -1.52
CA TRP A 187 10.40 10.05 -1.26
C TRP A 187 10.11 11.02 -2.41
N SER A 188 9.83 12.25 -2.08
CA SER A 188 9.71 13.35 -3.04
C SER A 188 10.43 14.56 -2.49
N ASP A 189 11.03 15.34 -3.37
CA ASP A 189 11.74 16.56 -3.00
C ASP A 189 10.76 17.56 -2.36
N PRO A 190 10.98 17.97 -1.10
CA PRO A 190 10.10 18.93 -0.43
C PRO A 190 9.94 20.26 -1.15
N GLN A 191 10.89 20.62 -2.01
CA GLN A 191 10.84 21.88 -2.78
C GLN A 191 9.96 21.78 -4.03
N LYS A 192 9.63 20.56 -4.48
CA LYS A 192 8.80 20.27 -5.65
C LYS A 192 7.37 19.88 -5.29
N LEU A 193 7.02 19.91 -4.00
CA LEU A 193 5.74 19.40 -3.52
C LEU A 193 4.58 20.25 -4.05
N ASP A 194 3.91 19.72 -5.08
CA ASP A 194 2.53 20.04 -5.41
C ASP A 194 1.59 18.95 -4.82
N SER A 195 0.30 19.21 -4.85
CA SER A 195 -0.71 18.29 -4.28
C SER A 195 -0.74 16.90 -4.95
N PHE A 196 -0.05 16.69 -6.06
CA PHE A 196 -0.02 15.45 -6.83
C PHE A 196 1.24 14.61 -6.65
N SER A 197 2.29 15.15 -6.00
CA SER A 197 3.62 14.51 -5.90
C SER A 197 3.71 13.38 -4.85
N HIS A 198 2.61 13.00 -4.22
CA HIS A 198 2.63 12.04 -3.11
C HIS A 198 2.23 10.60 -3.46
N GLY A 199 1.82 10.32 -4.69
CA GLY A 199 1.38 9.00 -5.15
C GLY A 199 2.53 8.03 -5.42
N TRP A 200 2.25 6.73 -5.45
CA TRP A 200 3.23 5.69 -5.85
C TRP A 200 3.77 5.90 -7.26
N GLY A 201 2.95 6.45 -8.17
CA GLY A 201 3.34 6.74 -9.54
C GLY A 201 4.10 8.04 -9.70
N THR A 202 3.87 9.03 -8.86
CA THR A 202 4.37 10.42 -9.00
C THR A 202 5.54 10.75 -8.10
N ALA A 203 5.78 10.02 -7.02
CA ALA A 203 6.93 10.22 -6.15
C ALA A 203 8.25 10.21 -6.94
N ASP A 204 9.22 11.07 -6.58
CA ASP A 204 10.53 11.11 -7.24
C ASP A 204 11.27 9.78 -7.10
N GLU A 205 11.19 9.16 -5.93
CA GLU A 205 11.83 7.87 -5.65
C GLU A 205 10.91 6.91 -4.92
N LEU A 206 11.06 5.63 -5.22
CA LEU A 206 10.63 4.51 -4.39
C LEU A 206 11.86 3.80 -3.86
N ARG A 207 11.87 3.46 -2.59
CA ARG A 207 12.98 2.77 -1.94
C ARG A 207 12.49 1.51 -1.25
N MET A 208 13.21 0.42 -1.45
CA MET A 208 12.94 -0.87 -0.81
C MET A 208 14.24 -1.50 -0.31
N PRO A 209 14.48 -1.56 1.00
CA PRO A 209 15.55 -2.36 1.56
C PRO A 209 15.34 -3.85 1.23
N LEU A 210 16.29 -4.45 0.52
CA LEU A 210 16.25 -5.87 0.15
C LEU A 210 16.94 -6.75 1.20
N THR A 211 17.98 -6.21 1.82
CA THR A 211 18.74 -6.84 2.91
C THR A 211 19.17 -5.75 3.89
N PRO A 212 19.77 -6.09 5.04
CA PRO A 212 20.33 -5.08 5.93
C PRO A 212 21.42 -4.21 5.28
N ARG A 213 21.95 -4.59 4.11
CA ARG A 213 23.03 -3.90 3.40
C ARG A 213 22.58 -3.28 2.07
N TYR A 214 21.65 -3.88 1.36
CA TYR A 214 21.27 -3.48 0.00
C TYR A 214 19.90 -2.83 -0.02
N CYS A 215 19.80 -1.67 -0.71
CA CYS A 215 18.55 -0.98 -0.98
C CYS A 215 18.31 -0.85 -2.48
N LEU A 216 17.15 -1.27 -2.96
CA LEU A 216 16.69 -0.96 -4.32
C LEU A 216 16.06 0.43 -4.31
N VAL A 217 16.59 1.31 -5.13
CA VAL A 217 16.08 2.67 -5.35
C VAL A 217 15.58 2.78 -6.79
N MET A 218 14.35 3.22 -6.96
CA MET A 218 13.68 3.34 -8.25
C MET A 218 13.24 4.79 -8.44
N THR A 219 13.80 5.49 -9.44
CA THR A 219 13.61 6.94 -9.62
C THR A 219 13.20 7.30 -11.05
N TRP A 220 12.59 8.48 -11.21
CA TRP A 220 12.32 9.08 -12.52
C TRP A 220 13.52 9.85 -13.09
N GLU A 221 14.62 9.95 -12.36
CA GLU A 221 15.81 10.64 -12.83
C GLU A 221 16.38 9.96 -14.08
N ALA A 222 16.32 10.67 -15.21
CA ALA A 222 16.72 10.13 -16.50
C ALA A 222 18.22 10.25 -16.79
N SER A 223 18.95 11.08 -16.04
CA SER A 223 20.32 11.50 -16.37
C SER A 223 21.39 10.47 -16.11
N THR A 224 21.11 9.43 -15.32
CA THR A 224 22.07 8.42 -14.88
C THR A 224 21.75 7.04 -15.43
N ARG A 225 22.84 6.27 -15.75
CA ARG A 225 22.71 4.86 -16.13
C ARG A 225 22.45 4.01 -14.89
N GLU A 226 21.57 3.03 -15.01
CA GLU A 226 21.31 2.03 -13.98
C GLU A 226 22.60 1.28 -13.60
N GLN A 227 22.89 1.21 -12.31
CA GLN A 227 24.11 0.62 -11.79
C GLN A 227 24.01 0.23 -10.33
N VAL A 228 24.95 -0.56 -9.86
CA VAL A 228 25.20 -0.73 -8.43
C VAL A 228 25.98 0.48 -7.93
N VAL A 229 25.50 1.11 -6.87
CA VAL A 229 26.14 2.25 -6.21
C VAL A 229 26.80 1.73 -4.93
N HIS A 230 28.12 1.65 -4.92
CA HIS A 230 28.87 1.21 -3.74
C HIS A 230 29.19 2.40 -2.84
N LEU A 231 28.66 2.36 -1.62
CA LEU A 231 28.97 3.34 -0.56
C LEU A 231 30.02 2.73 0.37
N GLY A 232 31.08 3.48 0.67
CA GLY A 232 32.08 3.03 1.66
C GLY A 232 31.50 2.96 3.06
N SER A 233 32.19 2.26 3.98
CA SER A 233 31.73 2.02 5.36
C SER A 233 31.45 3.28 6.18
N LYS A 234 32.02 4.43 5.82
CA LYS A 234 31.71 5.71 6.46
C LYS A 234 30.43 6.36 5.90
N LEU A 235 30.27 6.32 4.56
CA LEU A 235 29.15 7.00 3.88
C LEU A 235 27.87 6.14 3.92
N GLY A 236 28.00 4.82 3.85
CA GLY A 236 26.88 3.89 3.83
C GLY A 236 25.89 4.11 4.98
N PRO A 237 26.31 4.05 6.25
CA PRO A 237 25.44 4.30 7.40
C PRO A 237 24.84 5.71 7.42
N GLN A 238 25.57 6.73 6.94
CA GLN A 238 25.05 8.10 6.88
C GLN A 238 23.91 8.22 5.86
N MET A 239 24.09 7.67 4.67
CA MET A 239 23.08 7.67 3.62
C MET A 239 21.87 6.78 3.97
N ALA A 240 22.08 5.70 4.75
CA ALA A 240 21.01 4.85 5.22
C ALA A 240 20.03 5.57 6.16
N ARG A 241 20.47 6.59 6.90
CA ARG A 241 19.63 7.29 7.89
C ARG A 241 18.33 7.84 7.32
N GLY A 242 18.40 8.47 6.14
CA GLY A 242 17.20 8.99 5.48
C GLY A 242 16.22 7.89 5.09
N THR A 243 16.72 6.80 4.50
CA THR A 243 15.89 5.63 4.14
C THR A 243 15.30 4.97 5.39
N ASN A 244 16.12 4.76 6.43
CA ASN A 244 15.68 4.17 7.69
C ASN A 244 14.61 5.01 8.39
N PHE A 245 14.76 6.35 8.37
CA PHE A 245 13.74 7.26 8.90
C PHE A 245 12.41 7.10 8.13
N LEU A 246 12.45 7.09 6.79
CA LEU A 246 11.25 6.91 5.97
C LEU A 246 10.58 5.55 6.25
N ILE A 247 11.34 4.46 6.25
CA ILE A 247 10.82 3.12 6.56
C ILE A 247 10.18 3.09 7.96
N ALA A 248 10.85 3.62 8.97
CA ALA A 248 10.36 3.61 10.34
C ALA A 248 9.13 4.52 10.52
N ALA A 249 9.11 5.69 9.85
CA ALA A 249 7.98 6.61 9.89
C ALA A 249 6.72 6.02 9.22
N HIS A 250 6.90 5.25 8.13
CA HIS A 250 5.80 4.61 7.40
C HIS A 250 5.38 3.25 7.95
N ALA A 251 6.19 2.61 8.81
CA ALA A 251 5.84 1.34 9.42
C ALA A 251 4.45 1.39 10.08
N PHE A 252 3.63 0.36 9.87
CA PHE A 252 2.32 0.25 10.50
C PHE A 252 2.43 -0.19 11.96
N ARG A 253 3.10 -1.33 12.20
CA ARG A 253 3.29 -1.90 13.55
C ARG A 253 4.74 -2.18 13.87
N TRP A 254 5.49 -2.76 12.91
CA TRP A 254 6.76 -3.39 13.18
C TRP A 254 7.87 -2.92 12.27
N ILE A 255 9.02 -2.65 12.88
CA ILE A 255 10.27 -2.35 12.21
C ILE A 255 11.22 -3.53 12.47
N PHE A 256 11.95 -3.95 11.46
CA PHE A 256 12.89 -5.06 11.54
C PHE A 256 14.31 -4.56 11.23
N GLN A 257 15.27 -4.94 12.08
CA GLN A 257 16.68 -4.63 11.90
C GLN A 257 17.52 -5.88 12.19
N HIS A 258 18.76 -5.86 11.75
CA HIS A 258 19.72 -6.90 12.12
C HIS A 258 19.94 -6.88 13.64
N PRO A 259 20.03 -8.04 14.32
CA PRO A 259 20.13 -8.08 15.78
C PRO A 259 21.38 -7.39 16.34
N ASP A 260 22.49 -7.40 15.58
CA ASP A 260 23.78 -6.85 15.98
C ASP A 260 23.94 -5.35 15.67
N THR A 261 22.91 -4.70 15.14
CA THR A 261 22.95 -3.27 14.78
C THR A 261 21.77 -2.52 15.38
N ASP A 262 21.92 -1.22 15.62
CA ASP A 262 20.83 -0.33 16.05
C ASP A 262 20.77 0.93 15.19
N PRO A 263 20.36 0.80 13.91
CA PRO A 263 20.33 1.92 12.95
C PRO A 263 19.34 3.03 13.33
N LEU A 264 18.41 2.75 14.26
CA LEU A 264 17.42 3.70 14.76
C LEU A 264 17.80 4.32 16.10
N ASN A 265 19.02 4.08 16.60
CA ASN A 265 19.47 4.68 17.85
C ASN A 265 19.43 6.21 17.76
N GLY A 266 18.72 6.85 18.70
CA GLY A 266 18.55 8.30 18.74
C GLY A 266 17.58 8.87 17.68
N VAL A 267 16.92 8.04 16.89
CA VAL A 267 15.89 8.50 15.93
C VAL A 267 14.56 8.71 16.64
N ILE A 268 14.07 9.94 16.62
CA ILE A 268 12.72 10.28 17.10
C ILE A 268 11.78 10.22 15.90
N LEU A 269 10.82 9.31 15.96
CA LEU A 269 9.82 9.16 14.91
C LEU A 269 8.67 10.16 15.13
N PRO A 270 8.13 10.75 14.05
CA PRO A 270 6.94 11.57 14.15
C PRO A 270 5.75 10.72 14.63
N PRO A 271 4.71 11.34 15.22
CA PRO A 271 3.45 10.65 15.46
C PRO A 271 2.95 10.03 14.16
N ARG A 272 2.18 8.93 14.28
CA ARG A 272 1.58 8.32 13.09
C ARG A 272 0.70 9.37 12.42
N PRO A 273 0.81 9.56 11.08
CA PRO A 273 -0.13 10.41 10.37
C PRO A 273 -1.55 9.93 10.67
N GLU A 274 -2.42 10.86 11.06
CA GLU A 274 -3.83 10.54 11.14
C GLU A 274 -4.32 10.13 9.75
N PRO A 275 -5.22 9.14 9.65
CA PRO A 275 -5.82 8.79 8.38
C PRO A 275 -6.43 10.05 7.77
N MET A 276 -6.09 10.36 6.52
CA MET A 276 -6.68 11.48 5.82
C MET A 276 -8.18 11.22 5.72
N VAL A 277 -8.98 12.06 6.38
CA VAL A 277 -10.44 12.00 6.25
C VAL A 277 -10.76 12.59 4.88
N ILE A 278 -11.22 11.75 3.95
CA ILE A 278 -11.77 12.21 2.69
C ILE A 278 -13.21 12.67 2.98
N ASP A 279 -13.36 13.96 3.27
CA ASP A 279 -14.68 14.58 3.28
C ASP A 279 -15.18 14.61 1.82
N GLY A 280 -16.03 13.66 1.49
CA GLY A 280 -16.77 13.69 0.24
C GLY A 280 -17.67 14.93 0.15
N PRO A 281 -18.17 15.30 -1.03
CA PRO A 281 -19.11 16.40 -1.15
C PRO A 281 -20.32 16.11 -0.24
N LYS A 282 -20.51 16.98 0.77
CA LYS A 282 -21.63 16.89 1.69
C LYS A 282 -22.85 17.51 1.00
N GLY A 283 -23.92 16.73 0.93
CA GLY A 283 -25.20 17.19 0.43
C GLY A 283 -25.59 16.62 -0.92
N ARG A 284 -26.85 16.86 -1.25
CA ARG A 284 -27.44 16.40 -2.49
C ARG A 284 -27.13 17.37 -3.62
N ILE A 285 -26.53 16.87 -4.72
CA ILE A 285 -26.22 17.67 -5.91
C ILE A 285 -27.27 17.48 -7.00
N ILE A 286 -27.98 16.33 -7.02
CA ILE A 286 -28.96 15.99 -8.03
C ILE A 286 -30.36 16.32 -7.51
N PRO A 287 -31.19 17.15 -8.23
CA PRO A 287 -32.58 17.42 -7.89
C PRO A 287 -33.43 16.14 -7.84
N ASP A 288 -34.55 16.18 -7.09
CA ASP A 288 -35.44 15.02 -6.89
C ASP A 288 -36.22 14.60 -8.15
N ASP A 289 -36.31 15.47 -9.10
CA ASP A 289 -37.15 15.39 -10.31
C ASP A 289 -36.38 15.02 -11.60
N TRP A 290 -35.15 14.60 -11.44
CA TRP A 290 -34.30 14.05 -12.51
C TRP A 290 -34.48 12.55 -12.69
#